data_390d83d2cce4ea46fa75ba5855e5fb1d
#
_entry.id   390d83d2cce4ea46fa75ba5855e5fb1d
#
_cell.length_a   1.000
_cell.length_b   1.000
_cell.length_c   1.000
_cell.angle_alpha   90.00
_cell.angle_beta   90.00
_cell.angle_gamma   90.00
#
_symmetry.space_group_name_H-M   'P 1'
#
loop_
_entity.id
_entity.type
_entity.pdbx_description
1 polymer ?
#
loop_
_entity_poly.entity_id
_entity_poly.type
_entity_poly.pdbx_seq_one_letter_code
_entity_poly.pdbx_strand_id
1 'polypeptide(L)' 'MEFELKTGPQGHVYFPKNIRRVLGDKMTLLPNSDAAVIFPENTEPEVVIASLEVIISDLKLRVNKKRRKIVSHD' A
#
# COMPACT_ATOMS: atom_id res chain seq x y z
N MET A 1 0.30 -8.62 -3.72
CA MET A 1 1.12 -8.01 -4.80
C MET A 1 1.75 -6.73 -4.29
N GLU A 2 3.02 -6.54 -4.55
CA GLU A 2 3.68 -5.31 -4.14
C GLU A 2 4.58 -4.78 -5.24
N PHE A 3 4.79 -3.47 -5.22
CA PHE A 3 5.64 -2.80 -6.18
C PHE A 3 6.66 -1.96 -5.43
N GLU A 4 7.89 -1.94 -5.92
CA GLU A 4 8.90 -1.05 -5.39
C GLU A 4 8.86 0.25 -6.19
N LEU A 5 8.78 1.36 -5.46
CA LEU A 5 8.75 2.68 -6.08
C LEU A 5 9.97 3.46 -5.64
N LYS A 6 10.56 4.18 -6.59
CA LYS A 6 11.70 5.04 -6.30
C LYS A 6 11.31 6.49 -6.52
N THR A 7 11.81 7.35 -5.65
CA THR A 7 11.62 8.79 -5.82
C THR A 7 12.64 9.30 -6.84
N GLY A 8 12.15 9.92 -7.89
CA GLY A 8 12.99 10.53 -8.89
C GLY A 8 13.43 11.93 -8.51
N PRO A 9 14.09 12.66 -9.43
CA PRO A 9 14.46 14.05 -9.18
C PRO A 9 13.25 14.87 -8.78
N GLN A 10 13.43 15.81 -7.86
CA GLN A 10 12.37 16.70 -7.39
C GLN A 10 11.20 15.97 -6.70
N GLY A 11 11.43 14.74 -6.24
CA GLY A 11 10.43 14.01 -5.48
C GLY A 11 9.34 13.34 -6.29
N HIS A 12 9.54 13.20 -7.61
CA HIS A 12 8.56 12.52 -8.46
C HIS A 12 8.56 11.02 -8.20
N VAL A 13 7.38 10.43 -8.22
CA VAL A 13 7.20 8.99 -8.10
C VAL A 13 6.34 8.52 -9.28
N TYR A 14 6.81 7.48 -9.97
CA TYR A 14 6.09 6.93 -11.11
C TYR A 14 5.40 5.64 -10.72
N PHE A 15 4.08 5.62 -10.87
CA PHE A 15 3.29 4.44 -10.56
C PHE A 15 3.24 3.51 -11.78
N PRO A 16 3.22 2.19 -11.55
CA PRO A 16 3.00 1.26 -12.65
C PRO A 16 1.69 1.57 -13.38
N LYS A 17 1.67 1.25 -14.68
CA LYS A 17 0.55 1.62 -15.53
C LYS A 17 -0.79 1.08 -15.02
N ASN A 18 -0.81 -0.17 -14.56
CA ASN A 18 -2.03 -0.78 -14.04
C ASN A 18 -2.53 -0.10 -12.78
N ILE A 19 -1.60 0.40 -11.95
CA ILE A 19 -1.97 1.13 -10.72
C ILE A 19 -2.53 2.50 -11.08
N ARG A 20 -1.93 3.18 -12.07
CA ARG A 20 -2.43 4.48 -12.51
C ARG A 20 -3.85 4.39 -13.05
N ARG A 21 -4.19 3.28 -13.70
CA ARG A 21 -5.56 3.06 -14.19
C ARG A 21 -6.57 3.00 -13.05
N VAL A 22 -6.18 2.36 -11.94
CA VAL A 22 -7.04 2.24 -10.77
C VAL A 22 -7.16 3.57 -10.04
N LEU A 23 -6.04 4.26 -9.85
CA LEU A 23 -6.01 5.51 -9.09
C LEU A 23 -6.56 6.72 -9.84
N GLY A 24 -6.46 6.72 -11.17
CA GLY A 24 -6.92 7.85 -11.98
C GLY A 24 -5.95 9.02 -11.97
N ASP A 25 -6.41 10.17 -12.43
CA ASP A 25 -5.56 11.36 -12.58
C ASP A 25 -5.46 12.17 -11.29
N LYS A 26 -6.47 12.12 -10.45
CA LYS A 26 -6.50 12.87 -9.20
C LYS A 26 -6.61 11.91 -8.04
N MET A 27 -5.71 12.08 -7.09
CA MET A 27 -5.58 11.17 -5.96
C MET A 27 -5.52 11.93 -4.65
N THR A 28 -5.93 11.27 -3.60
CA THR A 28 -5.78 11.76 -2.24
C THR A 28 -4.72 10.94 -1.53
N LEU A 29 -3.83 11.60 -0.82
CA LEU A 29 -2.79 10.96 -0.02
C LEU A 29 -3.08 11.23 1.45
N LEU A 30 -3.20 10.18 2.25
CA LEU A 30 -3.34 10.30 3.70
C LEU A 30 -2.10 9.70 4.36
N PRO A 31 -1.21 10.54 4.87
CA PRO A 31 0.00 10.05 5.51
C PRO A 31 -0.17 9.85 7.00
N ASN A 32 0.65 8.95 7.53
CA ASN A 32 0.84 8.75 8.95
C ASN A 32 2.35 8.73 9.19
N SER A 33 2.79 8.52 10.43
CA SER A 33 4.22 8.58 10.77
C SER A 33 5.08 7.63 9.93
N ASP A 34 4.61 6.42 9.69
CA ASP A 34 5.41 5.38 9.05
C ASP A 34 4.85 4.89 7.73
N ALA A 35 3.69 5.39 7.33
CA ALA A 35 3.02 4.89 6.14
C ALA A 35 2.09 5.95 5.57
N ALA A 36 1.60 5.70 4.37
CA ALA A 36 0.61 6.55 3.75
C ALA A 36 -0.29 5.69 2.86
N VAL A 37 -1.51 6.14 2.64
CA VAL A 37 -2.40 5.50 1.70
C VAL A 37 -2.77 6.49 0.60
N ILE A 38 -2.95 5.97 -0.59
CA ILE A 38 -3.32 6.76 -1.77
C ILE A 38 -4.57 6.13 -2.37
N PHE A 39 -5.54 6.95 -2.70
CA PHE A 39 -6.77 6.47 -3.32
C PHE A 39 -7.32 7.52 -4.27
N PRO A 40 -8.21 7.13 -5.21
CA PRO A 40 -8.80 8.10 -6.13
C PRO A 40 -9.56 9.19 -5.38
N GLU A 41 -9.47 10.41 -5.88
CA GLU A 41 -10.26 11.50 -5.34
C GLU A 41 -11.75 11.11 -5.35
N ASN A 42 -12.48 11.48 -4.34
CA ASN A 42 -13.91 11.18 -4.20
C ASN A 42 -14.23 9.71 -3.89
N THR A 43 -13.24 8.92 -3.48
CA THR A 43 -13.52 7.58 -2.97
C THR A 43 -14.17 7.68 -1.60
N GLU A 44 -15.25 6.96 -1.40
CA GLU A 44 -15.94 6.96 -0.11
C GLU A 44 -15.04 6.36 0.98
N PRO A 45 -15.02 6.94 2.18
CA PRO A 45 -14.18 6.42 3.26
C PRO A 45 -14.39 4.93 3.55
N GLU A 46 -15.61 4.45 3.44
CA GLU A 46 -15.93 3.03 3.69
C GLU A 46 -15.22 2.12 2.69
N VAL A 47 -15.10 2.56 1.44
CA VAL A 47 -14.39 1.80 0.41
C VAL A 47 -12.90 1.75 0.72
N VAL A 48 -12.33 2.87 1.15
CA VAL A 48 -10.91 2.94 1.53
C VAL A 48 -10.66 2.02 2.72
N ILE A 49 -11.53 2.05 3.72
CA ILE A 49 -11.40 1.20 4.89
C ILE A 49 -11.42 -0.28 4.50
N ALA A 50 -12.35 -0.67 3.64
CA ALA A 50 -12.45 -2.06 3.19
C ALA A 50 -11.17 -2.51 2.49
N SER A 51 -10.62 -1.66 1.63
CA SER A 51 -9.35 -1.96 0.94
C SER A 51 -8.19 -2.07 1.94
N LEU A 52 -8.15 -1.18 2.92
CA LEU A 52 -7.11 -1.20 3.93
C LEU A 52 -7.17 -2.48 4.79
N GLU A 53 -8.36 -2.97 5.08
CA GLU A 53 -8.52 -4.21 5.84
C GLU A 53 -7.90 -5.39 5.09
N VAL A 54 -8.04 -5.44 3.76
CA VAL A 54 -7.40 -6.46 2.94
C VAL A 54 -5.88 -6.34 3.03
N ILE A 55 -5.36 -5.12 2.93
CA ILE A 55 -3.91 -4.87 3.01
C ILE A 55 -3.38 -5.26 4.39
N ILE A 56 -4.11 -4.91 5.45
CA ILE A 56 -3.74 -5.27 6.82
C ILE A 56 -3.66 -6.78 6.97
N SER A 57 -4.64 -7.51 6.43
CA SER A 57 -4.64 -8.97 6.48
C SER A 57 -3.41 -9.56 5.80
N ASP A 58 -3.03 -9.00 4.66
CA ASP A 58 -1.83 -9.43 3.94
C ASP A 58 -0.56 -9.18 4.78
N LEU A 59 -0.47 -8.01 5.39
CA LEU A 59 0.68 -7.67 6.22
C LEU A 59 0.77 -8.58 7.44
N LYS A 60 -0.35 -8.95 8.03
CA LYS A 60 -0.38 -9.88 9.17
C LYS A 60 0.15 -11.25 8.76
N LEU A 61 -0.18 -11.70 7.54
CA LEU A 61 0.36 -12.95 7.02
C LEU A 61 1.87 -12.90 6.88
N ARG A 62 2.42 -11.78 6.46
CA ARG A 62 3.88 -11.61 6.34
C ARG A 62 4.56 -11.69 7.70
N VAL A 63 3.96 -11.09 8.72
CA VAL A 63 4.47 -11.17 10.08
C VAL A 63 4.48 -12.62 10.55
N ASN A 64 3.40 -13.35 10.31
CA ASN A 64 3.30 -14.75 10.70
C ASN A 64 4.35 -15.61 10.00
N LYS A 65 4.63 -15.36 8.74
CA LYS A 65 5.68 -16.06 8.01
C LYS A 65 7.05 -15.83 8.63
N LYS A 66 7.34 -14.60 9.03
CA LYS A 66 8.60 -14.29 9.71
C LYS A 66 8.74 -15.04 11.03
N ARG A 67 7.66 -15.10 11.80
CA ARG A 67 7.65 -15.82 13.07
C ARG A 67 7.89 -17.31 12.87
N ARG A 68 7.24 -17.91 11.86
CA ARG A 68 7.44 -19.33 11.53
C ARG A 68 8.89 -19.58 11.14
N LYS A 69 9.47 -18.69 10.37
CA LYS A 69 10.84 -18.82 9.91
C LYS A 69 11.80 -18.82 11.10
N ILE A 70 11.55 -17.98 12.09
CA ILE A 70 12.36 -17.90 13.29
C ILE A 70 12.22 -19.19 14.12
N VAL A 71 10.99 -19.66 14.29
CA VAL A 71 10.70 -20.85 15.09
C VAL A 71 11.28 -22.11 14.46
N SER A 72 11.30 -22.19 13.13
CA SER A 72 11.76 -23.39 12.43
C SER A 72 13.27 -23.61 12.58
N HIS A 73 14.02 -22.68 13.10
CA HIS A 73 15.45 -22.83 13.34
C HIS A 73 15.76 -23.39 14.72
N ASP A 74 14.78 -23.55 15.54
CA ASP A 74 14.94 -24.17 16.85
C ASP A 74 14.92 -25.68 16.70
#